data_7dc02e089c344a110bd4b6cd4d7176d5
#
_entry.id   7dc02e089c344a110bd4b6cd4d7176d5
#
_cell.length_a   1.000
_cell.length_b   1.000
_cell.length_c   1.000
_cell.angle_alpha   90.00
_cell.angle_beta   90.00
_cell.angle_gamma   90.00
#
_symmetry.space_group_name_H-M   'P 1'
#
loop_
_entity.id
_entity.type
_entity.pdbx_description
1 polymer ?
#
loop_
_entity_poly.entity_id
_entity_poly.type
_entity_poly.pdbx_seq_one_letter_code
_entity_poly.pdbx_strand_id
1 'polypeptide(L)'
;MDNPSSELVAEIAQRNGENSVTCIPHIRVSVSGVTDVMKNLLRLIDPSHKTVVIHFGVDTSATQLKLEQYAFNEKNFRSPDSDGEVCRGDRIRVGGPLAMKTPIDTSNIEPIDLRIVSSTDPGRYICNLLYYESLYAGFQSLFIHVPPFSAIPKHEQIDLILRILDELK
;
A
#
# COMPACT_ATOMS: atom_id res chain seq x y z
N MET A 1 -5.43 14.19 -13.25
CA MET A 1 -4.15 14.23 -12.51
C MET A 1 -3.62 12.83 -12.49
N ASP A 2 -2.44 12.66 -13.01
CA ASP A 2 -1.77 11.36 -12.99
C ASP A 2 -1.49 10.98 -11.54
N ASN A 3 -1.83 9.75 -11.17
CA ASN A 3 -1.59 9.24 -9.82
C ASN A 3 -0.23 8.52 -9.81
N PRO A 4 0.82 9.08 -9.15
CA PRO A 4 2.15 8.47 -9.16
C PRO A 4 2.17 7.00 -8.79
N SER A 5 1.39 6.57 -7.79
CA SER A 5 1.37 5.15 -7.39
C SER A 5 0.81 4.23 -8.49
N SER A 6 -0.24 4.66 -9.22
CA SER A 6 -0.79 3.89 -10.34
C SER A 6 0.18 3.79 -11.51
N GLU A 7 0.90 4.88 -11.82
CA GLU A 7 1.92 4.87 -12.87
C GLU A 7 3.10 3.97 -12.53
N LEU A 8 3.55 3.97 -11.26
CA LEU A 8 4.62 3.09 -10.79
C LEU A 8 4.22 1.62 -10.94
N VAL A 9 3.02 1.25 -10.47
CA VAL A 9 2.52 -0.14 -10.57
C VAL A 9 2.39 -0.59 -12.01
N ALA A 10 1.89 0.27 -12.92
CA ALA A 10 1.79 -0.05 -14.34
C ALA A 10 3.16 -0.29 -14.98
N GLU A 11 4.16 0.52 -14.67
CA GLU A 11 5.52 0.38 -15.17
C GLU A 11 6.22 -0.87 -14.61
N ILE A 12 6.04 -1.15 -13.31
CA ILE A 12 6.58 -2.36 -12.67
C ILE A 12 5.99 -3.62 -13.33
N ALA A 13 4.69 -3.62 -13.63
CA ALA A 13 4.04 -4.71 -14.34
C ALA A 13 4.68 -5.00 -15.70
N GLN A 14 5.00 -3.94 -16.45
CA GLN A 14 5.67 -4.07 -17.76
C GLN A 14 7.10 -4.62 -17.65
N ARG A 15 7.85 -4.23 -16.62
CA ARG A 15 9.25 -4.64 -16.45
C ARG A 15 9.42 -6.05 -15.89
N ASN A 16 8.50 -6.52 -15.03
CA ASN A 16 8.63 -7.83 -14.38
C ASN A 16 8.17 -9.03 -15.24
N GLY A 17 7.53 -8.80 -16.39
CA GLY A 17 7.01 -9.89 -17.22
C GLY A 17 5.98 -10.77 -16.48
N GLU A 18 5.54 -11.87 -17.12
CA GLU A 18 4.46 -12.73 -16.59
C GLU A 18 4.85 -13.63 -15.40
N ASN A 19 6.08 -13.52 -14.86
CA ASN A 19 6.67 -14.65 -14.12
C ASN A 19 6.50 -14.67 -12.60
N SER A 20 5.95 -13.66 -11.93
CA SER A 20 5.67 -13.78 -10.47
C SER A 20 4.87 -12.62 -9.85
N VAL A 21 4.54 -11.58 -10.57
CA VAL A 21 3.87 -10.40 -10.00
C VAL A 21 2.56 -10.12 -10.72
N THR A 22 1.44 -10.27 -9.99
CA THR A 22 0.13 -9.81 -10.48
C THR A 22 -0.08 -8.38 -10.03
N CYS A 23 -0.27 -7.46 -10.96
CA CYS A 23 -0.46 -6.04 -10.68
C CYS A 23 -1.93 -5.62 -10.85
N ILE A 24 -2.44 -4.84 -9.90
CA ILE A 24 -3.72 -4.15 -9.98
C ILE A 24 -3.41 -2.65 -10.02
N PRO A 25 -3.30 -2.05 -11.22
CA PRO A 25 -2.69 -0.74 -11.38
C PRO A 25 -3.56 0.43 -10.89
N HIS A 26 -4.85 0.22 -10.74
CA HIS A 26 -5.76 1.30 -10.38
C HIS A 26 -6.80 0.85 -9.35
N ILE A 27 -6.77 1.46 -8.17
CA ILE A 27 -7.77 1.29 -7.14
C ILE A 27 -8.49 2.64 -6.98
N ARG A 28 -9.81 2.62 -7.06
CA ARG A 28 -10.61 3.82 -6.80
C ARG A 28 -10.38 4.26 -5.35
N VAL A 29 -10.11 5.55 -5.15
CA VAL A 29 -9.80 6.13 -3.82
C VAL A 29 -11.11 6.34 -3.05
N SER A 30 -11.77 5.23 -2.68
CA SER A 30 -13.04 5.22 -1.95
C SER A 30 -13.21 3.95 -1.12
N VAL A 31 -14.15 3.98 -0.18
CA VAL A 31 -14.52 2.80 0.63
C VAL A 31 -15.02 1.67 -0.28
N SER A 32 -15.80 1.98 -1.31
CA SER A 32 -16.27 0.99 -2.28
C SER A 32 -15.11 0.40 -3.08
N GLY A 33 -14.15 1.22 -3.51
CA GLY A 33 -12.95 0.77 -4.23
C GLY A 33 -12.09 -0.19 -3.41
N VAL A 34 -11.91 0.08 -2.10
CA VAL A 34 -11.24 -0.85 -1.18
C VAL A 34 -12.02 -2.16 -1.07
N THR A 35 -13.34 -2.09 -0.95
CA THR A 35 -14.19 -3.29 -0.88
C THR A 35 -14.02 -4.16 -2.12
N ASP A 36 -13.99 -3.57 -3.31
CA ASP A 36 -13.88 -4.31 -4.56
C ASP A 36 -12.49 -4.92 -4.75
N VAL A 37 -11.42 -4.19 -4.43
CA VAL A 37 -10.07 -4.75 -4.51
C VAL A 37 -9.86 -5.88 -3.50
N MET A 38 -10.41 -5.77 -2.29
CA MET A 38 -10.32 -6.83 -1.29
C MET A 38 -11.05 -8.11 -1.75
N LYS A 39 -12.24 -7.98 -2.36
CA LYS A 39 -12.93 -9.13 -2.97
C LYS A 39 -12.09 -9.80 -4.07
N ASN A 40 -11.39 -8.99 -4.88
CA ASN A 40 -10.51 -9.51 -5.93
C ASN A 40 -9.29 -10.22 -5.34
N LEU A 41 -8.62 -9.64 -4.34
CA LEU A 41 -7.48 -10.26 -3.67
C LEU A 41 -7.86 -11.61 -3.05
N LEU A 42 -9.02 -11.69 -2.38
CA LEU A 42 -9.52 -12.95 -1.80
C LEU A 42 -9.81 -14.06 -2.85
N ARG A 43 -10.03 -13.69 -4.11
CA ARG A 43 -10.21 -14.66 -5.22
C ARG A 43 -8.89 -15.04 -5.90
N LEU A 44 -7.95 -14.09 -5.96
CA LEU A 44 -6.68 -14.26 -6.67
C LEU A 44 -5.63 -14.97 -5.83
N ILE A 45 -5.64 -14.74 -4.50
CA ILE A 45 -4.64 -15.30 -3.60
C ILE A 45 -5.06 -16.69 -3.17
N ASP A 46 -4.27 -17.67 -3.60
CA ASP A 46 -4.40 -19.06 -3.14
C ASP A 46 -3.69 -19.17 -1.77
N PRO A 47 -4.44 -19.55 -0.69
CA PRO A 47 -3.86 -19.67 0.64
C PRO A 47 -2.82 -20.79 0.77
N SER A 48 -2.73 -21.69 -0.20
CA SER A 48 -1.69 -22.74 -0.24
C SER A 48 -0.33 -22.21 -0.70
N HIS A 49 -0.26 -21.01 -1.28
CA HIS A 49 0.96 -20.38 -1.75
C HIS A 49 1.35 -19.19 -0.88
N LYS A 50 2.65 -19.05 -0.63
CA LYS A 50 3.18 -17.85 0.04
C LYS A 50 3.09 -16.66 -0.91
N THR A 51 2.11 -15.79 -0.67
CA THR A 51 1.89 -14.57 -1.47
C THR A 51 2.13 -13.34 -0.61
N VAL A 52 2.95 -12.42 -1.10
CA VAL A 52 3.14 -11.10 -0.50
C VAL A 52 2.28 -10.08 -1.24
N VAL A 53 1.51 -9.30 -0.51
CA VAL A 53 0.67 -8.23 -1.06
C VAL A 53 1.31 -6.88 -0.76
N ILE A 54 1.67 -6.14 -1.80
CA ILE A 54 2.26 -4.82 -1.64
C ILE A 54 1.29 -3.77 -2.17
N HIS A 55 0.93 -2.84 -1.29
CA HIS A 55 0.09 -1.70 -1.64
C HIS A 55 0.94 -0.46 -1.84
N PHE A 56 0.56 0.37 -2.80
CA PHE A 56 1.20 1.65 -3.05
C PHE A 56 0.19 2.79 -2.96
N GLY A 57 0.55 3.84 -2.25
CA GLY A 57 -0.21 5.08 -2.17
C GLY A 57 0.70 6.29 -2.24
N VAL A 58 0.16 7.45 -2.62
CA VAL A 58 0.93 8.70 -2.67
C VAL A 58 0.78 9.45 -1.36
N ASP A 59 1.91 9.79 -0.73
CA ASP A 59 1.97 10.83 0.29
C ASP A 59 2.58 12.09 -0.34
N THR A 60 1.74 13.08 -0.62
CA THR A 60 2.16 14.31 -1.28
C THR A 60 3.12 15.18 -0.46
N SER A 61 3.24 14.89 0.83
CA SER A 61 4.19 15.57 1.75
C SER A 61 5.50 14.80 1.92
N ALA A 62 5.57 13.56 1.44
CA ALA A 62 6.76 12.73 1.59
C ALA A 62 7.89 13.17 0.66
N THR A 63 9.12 13.02 1.14
CA THR A 63 10.37 13.18 0.36
C THR A 63 11.14 11.86 0.22
N GLN A 64 10.63 10.80 0.83
CA GLN A 64 11.20 9.46 0.87
C GLN A 64 10.10 8.42 0.67
N LEU A 65 10.45 7.19 0.27
CA LEU A 65 9.55 6.04 0.29
C LEU A 65 9.37 5.60 1.74
N LYS A 66 8.11 5.46 2.19
CA LYS A 66 7.78 5.08 3.56
C LYS A 66 7.25 3.65 3.59
N LEU A 67 7.90 2.77 4.33
CA LEU A 67 7.46 1.41 4.61
C LEU A 67 6.57 1.44 5.86
N GLU A 68 5.26 1.36 5.68
CA GLU A 68 4.31 1.50 6.78
C GLU A 68 4.30 0.25 7.66
N GLN A 69 4.72 0.41 8.92
CA GLN A 69 4.83 -0.70 9.87
C GLN A 69 3.49 -1.10 10.49
N TYR A 70 2.52 -0.18 10.52
CA TYR A 70 1.22 -0.38 11.16
C TYR A 70 0.08 0.09 10.27
N ALA A 71 -1.08 -0.55 10.43
CA ALA A 71 -2.38 -0.04 10.03
C ALA A 71 -3.28 0.11 11.26
N PHE A 72 -4.20 1.07 11.25
CA PHE A 72 -5.04 1.39 12.39
C PHE A 72 -6.52 1.15 12.10
N ASN A 73 -7.25 0.63 13.08
CA ASN A 73 -8.69 0.37 13.01
C ASN A 73 -9.50 1.66 13.11
N GLU A 74 -9.24 2.60 12.23
CA GLU A 74 -9.87 3.91 12.22
C GLU A 74 -9.99 4.47 10.80
N LYS A 75 -11.17 4.99 10.48
CA LYS A 75 -11.44 5.84 9.31
C LYS A 75 -11.68 7.26 9.80
N ASN A 76 -10.81 8.20 9.47
CA ASN A 76 -10.97 9.61 9.78
C ASN A 76 -10.54 10.43 8.56
N PHE A 77 -11.48 10.69 7.68
CA PHE A 77 -11.22 11.29 6.37
C PHE A 77 -11.12 12.80 6.47
N ARG A 78 -10.00 13.37 6.05
CA ARG A 78 -9.79 14.84 5.99
C ARG A 78 -10.70 15.49 4.96
N SER A 79 -11.00 14.78 3.88
CA SER A 79 -11.91 15.19 2.80
C SER A 79 -12.78 14.00 2.41
N PRO A 80 -13.95 14.22 1.78
CA PRO A 80 -14.72 13.12 1.22
C PRO A 80 -13.87 12.25 0.31
N ASP A 81 -14.17 10.96 0.26
CA ASP A 81 -13.55 10.04 -0.70
C ASP A 81 -14.09 10.29 -2.13
N SER A 82 -13.66 9.51 -3.12
CA SER A 82 -14.08 9.68 -4.51
C SER A 82 -15.57 9.41 -4.75
N ASP A 83 -16.27 8.79 -3.80
CA ASP A 83 -17.71 8.54 -3.83
C ASP A 83 -18.49 9.56 -2.99
N GLY A 84 -17.80 10.50 -2.33
CA GLY A 84 -18.37 11.52 -1.46
C GLY A 84 -18.59 11.04 -0.02
N GLU A 85 -18.06 9.85 0.36
CA GLU A 85 -18.18 9.33 1.72
C GLU A 85 -17.28 10.11 2.68
N VAL A 86 -17.79 10.40 3.87
CA VAL A 86 -17.10 11.09 4.95
C VAL A 86 -17.12 10.21 6.20
N CYS A 87 -15.96 9.93 6.77
CA CYS A 87 -15.82 9.21 8.02
C CYS A 87 -15.14 10.09 9.07
N ARG A 88 -15.58 9.99 10.32
CA ARG A 88 -15.13 10.86 11.41
C ARG A 88 -14.75 10.04 12.66
N GLY A 89 -13.66 9.29 12.57
CA GLY A 89 -13.18 8.43 13.66
C GLY A 89 -13.91 7.09 13.77
N ASP A 90 -14.54 6.64 12.68
CA ASP A 90 -15.27 5.37 12.63
C ASP A 90 -14.30 4.18 12.68
N ARG A 91 -14.71 3.09 13.33
CA ARG A 91 -13.97 1.83 13.27
C ARG A 91 -14.07 1.21 11.87
N ILE A 92 -12.95 0.68 11.37
CA ILE A 92 -12.94 -0.14 10.14
C ILE A 92 -13.62 -1.48 10.44
N ARG A 93 -13.24 -2.13 11.54
CA ARG A 93 -13.83 -3.38 12.04
C ARG A 93 -14.23 -3.23 13.50
N VAL A 94 -15.52 -3.36 13.78
CA VAL A 94 -16.03 -3.38 15.15
C VAL A 94 -15.49 -4.63 15.85
N GLY A 95 -14.88 -4.45 17.04
CA GLY A 95 -14.23 -5.54 17.78
C GLY A 95 -12.86 -5.97 17.26
N GLY A 96 -12.39 -5.44 16.14
CA GLY A 96 -11.04 -5.69 15.62
C GLY A 96 -9.95 -5.01 16.45
N PRO A 97 -8.67 -5.46 16.31
CA PRO A 97 -7.52 -4.84 16.97
C PRO A 97 -7.43 -3.34 16.67
N LEU A 98 -6.96 -2.53 17.62
CA LEU A 98 -6.79 -1.08 17.42
C LEU A 98 -5.74 -0.76 16.35
N ALA A 99 -4.70 -1.57 16.29
CA ALA A 99 -3.65 -1.50 15.28
C ALA A 99 -3.17 -2.91 14.91
N MET A 100 -2.70 -3.05 13.69
CA MET A 100 -2.08 -4.29 13.20
C MET A 100 -0.71 -3.96 12.62
N LYS A 101 0.30 -4.74 13.00
CA LYS A 101 1.64 -4.63 12.46
C LYS A 101 1.77 -5.48 11.20
N THR A 102 2.55 -5.00 10.22
CA THR A 102 2.94 -5.84 9.08
C THR A 102 3.69 -7.09 9.58
N PRO A 103 3.40 -8.28 9.05
CA PRO A 103 4.19 -9.48 9.32
C PRO A 103 5.50 -9.51 8.53
N ILE A 104 5.70 -8.56 7.61
CA ILE A 104 6.89 -8.49 6.76
C ILE A 104 8.03 -7.82 7.54
N ASP A 105 9.17 -8.49 7.63
CA ASP A 105 10.38 -7.89 8.18
C ASP A 105 11.01 -6.95 7.16
N THR A 106 11.05 -5.67 7.50
CA THR A 106 11.61 -4.62 6.64
C THR A 106 13.04 -4.21 7.02
N SER A 107 13.65 -4.88 8.00
CA SER A 107 14.98 -4.51 8.53
C SER A 107 16.11 -4.58 7.50
N ASN A 108 15.98 -5.43 6.48
CA ASN A 108 16.92 -5.54 5.37
C ASN A 108 16.60 -4.58 4.21
N ILE A 109 15.41 -3.97 4.21
CA ILE A 109 14.97 -3.09 3.12
C ILE A 109 15.45 -1.66 3.35
N GLU A 110 15.34 -1.12 4.56
CA GLU A 110 15.76 0.25 4.86
C GLU A 110 17.23 0.54 4.52
N PRO A 111 18.19 -0.38 4.79
CA PRO A 111 19.59 -0.12 4.47
C PRO A 111 19.93 -0.06 2.97
N ILE A 112 18.98 -0.43 2.09
CA ILE A 112 19.20 -0.44 0.64
C ILE A 112 19.50 0.98 0.13
N ASP A 113 18.78 1.97 0.65
CA ASP A 113 18.93 3.37 0.21
C ASP A 113 18.40 4.33 1.28
N LEU A 114 19.06 5.46 1.49
CA LEU A 114 18.65 6.49 2.45
C LEU A 114 17.29 7.15 2.12
N ARG A 115 16.77 6.92 0.93
CA ARG A 115 15.43 7.37 0.51
C ARG A 115 14.32 6.40 0.88
N ILE A 116 14.63 5.30 1.57
CA ILE A 116 13.67 4.33 2.08
C ILE A 116 13.70 4.40 3.61
N VAL A 117 12.54 4.61 4.23
CA VAL A 117 12.42 4.75 5.68
C VAL A 117 11.22 3.99 6.22
N SER A 118 11.30 3.50 7.43
CA SER A 118 10.12 3.00 8.15
C SER A 118 9.21 4.16 8.57
N SER A 119 7.90 3.89 8.53
CA SER A 119 6.86 4.77 9.03
C SER A 119 5.90 4.01 9.94
N THR A 120 5.43 4.66 10.97
CA THR A 120 4.48 4.08 11.93
C THR A 120 3.09 4.70 11.84
N ASP A 121 2.85 5.60 10.89
CA ASP A 121 1.56 6.27 10.71
C ASP A 121 1.17 6.45 9.23
N PRO A 122 0.37 5.53 8.66
CA PRO A 122 -0.14 5.62 7.29
C PRO A 122 -1.30 6.63 7.12
N GLY A 123 -1.57 7.45 8.13
CA GLY A 123 -2.76 8.29 8.19
C GLY A 123 -4.02 7.50 8.55
N ARG A 124 -5.22 8.08 8.26
CA ARG A 124 -6.52 7.47 8.57
C ARG A 124 -7.49 7.57 7.39
N TYR A 125 -6.95 7.68 6.19
CA TYR A 125 -7.70 7.78 4.95
C TYR A 125 -7.77 6.42 4.22
N ILE A 126 -8.05 6.40 2.95
CA ILE A 126 -8.24 5.19 2.13
C ILE A 126 -7.01 4.27 2.12
N CYS A 127 -5.79 4.82 2.18
CA CYS A 127 -4.56 4.03 2.28
C CYS A 127 -4.55 3.15 3.54
N ASN A 128 -4.84 3.74 4.70
CA ASN A 128 -4.94 3.01 5.95
C ASN A 128 -6.11 1.99 5.94
N LEU A 129 -7.25 2.35 5.36
CA LEU A 129 -8.40 1.45 5.22
C LEU A 129 -8.02 0.20 4.43
N LEU A 130 -7.42 0.36 3.25
CA LEU A 130 -6.97 -0.76 2.41
C LEU A 130 -5.94 -1.62 3.14
N TYR A 131 -4.97 -0.99 3.79
CA TYR A 131 -3.90 -1.68 4.49
C TYR A 131 -4.43 -2.48 5.69
N TYR A 132 -5.29 -1.85 6.51
CA TYR A 132 -5.91 -2.54 7.65
C TYR A 132 -6.76 -3.75 7.19
N GLU A 133 -7.60 -3.59 6.17
CA GLU A 133 -8.42 -4.68 5.63
C GLU A 133 -7.56 -5.83 5.09
N SER A 134 -6.45 -5.52 4.43
CA SER A 134 -5.50 -6.51 3.93
C SER A 134 -4.85 -7.32 5.05
N LEU A 135 -4.37 -6.64 6.09
CA LEU A 135 -3.80 -7.29 7.27
C LEU A 135 -4.86 -8.08 8.06
N TYR A 136 -6.07 -7.53 8.20
CA TYR A 136 -7.17 -8.19 8.90
C TYR A 136 -7.65 -9.46 8.19
N ALA A 137 -7.56 -9.49 6.87
CA ALA A 137 -7.80 -10.69 6.05
C ALA A 137 -6.70 -11.76 6.19
N GLY A 138 -5.60 -11.47 6.90
CA GLY A 138 -4.49 -12.40 7.13
C GLY A 138 -3.44 -12.41 6.03
N PHE A 139 -3.46 -11.45 5.10
CA PHE A 139 -2.44 -11.38 4.05
C PHE A 139 -1.08 -10.93 4.60
N GLN A 140 -0.02 -11.47 4.01
CA GLN A 140 1.36 -11.00 4.20
C GLN A 140 1.50 -9.66 3.47
N SER A 141 1.10 -8.56 4.11
CA SER A 141 0.95 -7.26 3.45
C SER A 141 1.94 -6.22 3.94
N LEU A 142 2.42 -5.40 3.00
CA LEU A 142 3.17 -4.17 3.25
C LEU A 142 2.53 -3.03 2.48
N PHE A 143 2.42 -1.86 3.09
CA PHE A 143 2.02 -0.62 2.41
C PHE A 143 3.23 0.29 2.25
N ILE A 144 3.44 0.77 1.04
CA ILE A 144 4.51 1.70 0.70
C ILE A 144 3.90 3.03 0.25
N HIS A 145 4.10 4.07 1.04
CA HIS A 145 3.83 5.42 0.57
C HIS A 145 4.98 5.93 -0.29
N VAL A 146 4.64 6.38 -1.48
CA VAL A 146 5.58 6.96 -2.43
C VAL A 146 5.46 8.48 -2.46
N PRO A 147 6.57 9.22 -2.57
CA PRO A 147 6.54 10.67 -2.71
C PRO A 147 6.08 11.08 -4.13
N PRO A 148 5.74 12.36 -4.34
CA PRO A 148 5.49 12.88 -5.68
C PRO A 148 6.76 12.83 -6.54
N PHE A 149 6.61 12.75 -7.86
CA PHE A 149 7.75 12.68 -8.80
C PHE A 149 8.62 13.95 -8.82
N SER A 150 8.13 15.03 -8.23
CA SER A 150 8.93 16.23 -7.99
C SER A 150 9.93 16.08 -6.84
N ALA A 151 9.70 15.17 -5.90
CA ALA A 151 10.60 14.88 -4.78
C ALA A 151 11.61 13.79 -5.14
N ILE A 152 11.15 12.69 -5.74
CA ILE A 152 12.00 11.63 -6.30
C ILE A 152 11.49 11.33 -7.71
N PRO A 153 12.32 11.47 -8.75
CA PRO A 153 11.91 11.19 -10.13
C PRO A 153 11.35 9.77 -10.33
N LYS A 154 10.39 9.61 -11.25
CA LYS A 154 9.69 8.35 -11.51
C LYS A 154 10.63 7.16 -11.70
N HIS A 155 11.65 7.31 -12.55
CA HIS A 155 12.60 6.24 -12.84
C HIS A 155 13.39 5.79 -11.60
N GLU A 156 13.77 6.73 -10.73
CA GLU A 156 14.46 6.41 -9.48
C GLU A 156 13.55 5.69 -8.48
N GLN A 157 12.26 6.10 -8.38
CA GLN A 157 11.30 5.38 -7.55
C GLN A 157 11.09 3.95 -8.03
N ILE A 158 11.02 3.74 -9.34
CA ILE A 158 10.90 2.39 -9.93
C ILE A 158 12.11 1.53 -9.55
N ASP A 159 13.33 2.05 -9.70
CA ASP A 159 14.55 1.32 -9.37
C ASP A 159 14.61 0.97 -7.87
N LEU A 160 14.20 1.89 -6.99
CA LEU A 160 14.10 1.62 -5.56
C LEU A 160 13.06 0.53 -5.25
N ILE A 161 11.88 0.60 -5.86
CA ILE A 161 10.81 -0.39 -5.66
C ILE A 161 11.24 -1.77 -6.16
N LEU A 162 11.89 -1.87 -7.30
CA LEU A 162 12.39 -3.15 -7.81
C LEU A 162 13.40 -3.78 -6.85
N ARG A 163 14.29 -3.00 -6.24
CA ARG A 163 15.21 -3.47 -5.21
C ARG A 163 14.47 -3.94 -3.95
N ILE A 164 13.42 -3.20 -3.52
CA ILE A 164 12.56 -3.63 -2.41
C ILE A 164 11.89 -4.98 -2.73
N LEU A 165 11.36 -5.14 -3.95
CA LEU A 165 10.71 -6.38 -4.38
C LEU A 165 11.68 -7.57 -4.41
N ASP A 166 12.94 -7.34 -4.74
CA ASP A 166 13.97 -8.39 -4.74
C ASP A 166 14.29 -8.89 -3.32
N GLU A 167 14.28 -8.01 -2.31
CA GLU A 167 14.48 -8.39 -0.90
C GLU A 167 13.27 -9.14 -0.30
N LEU A 168 12.11 -9.09 -0.93
CA LEU A 168 10.90 -9.74 -0.46
C LEU A 168 10.67 -11.15 -1.07
N LYS A 169 11.53 -11.59 -1.97
CA LYS A 169 11.49 -12.95 -2.58
C LYS A 169 12.03 -14.00 -1.63
#